data_e5145828649290c51e92aa31ac81d955
#
_entry.id   e5145828649290c51e92aa31ac81d955
#
_cell.length_a   1.000
_cell.length_b   1.000
_cell.length_c   1.000
_cell.angle_alpha   90.00
_cell.angle_beta   90.00
_cell.angle_gamma   90.00
#
_symmetry.space_group_name_H-M   'P 1'
#
loop_
_entity.id
_entity.type
_entity.pdbx_description
1 polymer ?
#
loop_
_entity_poly.entity_id
_entity_poly.type
_entity_poly.pdbx_seq_one_letter_code
_entity_poly.pdbx_strand_id
1 'polypeptide(L)'
;LKLFPGISPLVIESILNIPGIKGIVMETFGSGNAPSQEWFLNMLKDAVDRGIVIVNITQCSAGSVEMHRYETGHKLLEAGVISGFDSTTESAVAKLMFLFGHGLSPEEVKEHMNCSLIGEISIPETLR
;
A
#
# COMPACT_ATOMS: atom_id res chain seq x y z
N LEU A 1 -0.32 -8.46 2.80
CA LEU A 1 0.73 -8.46 3.84
C LEU A 1 0.19 -7.76 5.09
N LYS A 2 -0.22 -8.52 6.08
CA LYS A 2 -0.63 -7.98 7.37
C LYS A 2 0.58 -7.84 8.28
N LEU A 3 0.86 -6.62 8.72
CA LEU A 3 1.95 -6.35 9.65
C LEU A 3 1.55 -6.70 11.09
N PHE A 4 2.51 -7.16 11.87
CA PHE A 4 2.35 -7.42 13.30
C PHE A 4 3.66 -7.08 14.04
N PRO A 5 3.59 -6.72 15.34
CA PRO A 5 4.79 -6.47 16.12
C PRO A 5 5.70 -7.71 16.15
N GLY A 6 6.99 -7.51 15.84
CA GLY A 6 7.96 -8.61 15.77
C GLY A 6 8.04 -9.35 14.44
N ILE A 7 7.33 -8.89 13.39
CA ILE A 7 7.51 -9.45 12.04
C ILE A 7 8.98 -9.34 11.63
N SER A 8 9.55 -10.44 11.15
CA SER A 8 10.97 -10.47 10.81
C SER A 8 11.26 -9.94 9.41
N PRO A 9 12.47 -9.40 9.17
CA PRO A 9 12.92 -9.03 7.82
C PRO A 9 12.79 -10.16 6.81
N LEU A 10 13.07 -11.40 7.22
CA LEU A 10 12.98 -12.57 6.34
C LEU A 10 11.56 -12.81 5.81
N VAL A 11 10.54 -12.60 6.64
CA VAL A 11 9.13 -12.75 6.21
C VAL A 11 8.80 -11.70 5.15
N ILE A 12 9.16 -10.44 5.39
CA ILE A 12 8.93 -9.34 4.44
C ILE A 12 9.67 -9.61 3.14
N GLU A 13 10.95 -9.92 3.21
CA GLU A 13 11.78 -10.23 2.05
C GLU A 13 11.21 -11.38 1.21
N SER A 14 10.76 -12.46 1.87
CA SER A 14 10.18 -13.61 1.19
C SER A 14 8.92 -13.24 0.41
N ILE A 15 8.06 -12.39 0.98
CA ILE A 15 6.84 -11.93 0.31
C ILE A 15 7.17 -11.00 -0.85
N LEU A 16 8.07 -10.03 -0.66
CA LEU A 16 8.44 -9.07 -1.69
C LEU A 16 9.18 -9.72 -2.88
N ASN A 17 9.77 -10.88 -2.67
CA ASN A 17 10.51 -11.63 -3.71
C ASN A 17 9.71 -12.81 -4.30
N ILE A 18 8.40 -12.92 -4.05
CA ILE A 18 7.56 -13.92 -4.72
C ILE A 18 7.65 -13.71 -6.24
N PRO A 19 8.04 -14.75 -7.01
CA PRO A 19 8.17 -14.61 -8.45
C PRO A 19 6.85 -14.17 -9.12
N GLY A 20 6.92 -13.13 -9.95
CA GLY A 20 5.76 -12.64 -10.70
C GLY A 20 4.79 -11.78 -9.91
N ILE A 21 5.07 -11.45 -8.64
CA ILE A 21 4.24 -10.54 -7.87
C ILE A 21 4.24 -9.16 -8.50
N LYS A 22 3.06 -8.56 -8.66
CA LYS A 22 2.88 -7.22 -9.26
C LYS A 22 2.37 -6.19 -8.27
N GLY A 23 1.62 -6.63 -7.26
CA GLY A 23 1.02 -5.75 -6.27
C GLY A 23 0.93 -6.37 -4.91
N ILE A 24 0.91 -5.54 -3.89
CA ILE A 24 0.79 -5.92 -2.48
C ILE A 24 -0.18 -4.96 -1.81
N VAL A 25 -1.17 -5.51 -1.12
CA VAL A 25 -1.98 -4.78 -0.15
C VAL A 25 -1.34 -4.98 1.21
N MET A 26 -0.83 -3.89 1.79
CA MET A 26 -0.17 -3.89 3.09
C MET A 26 -1.13 -3.37 4.16
N GLU A 27 -1.47 -4.22 5.11
CA GLU A 27 -2.35 -3.89 6.23
C GLU A 27 -1.51 -3.40 7.40
N THR A 28 -1.63 -2.12 7.72
CA THR A 28 -0.85 -1.42 8.74
C THR A 28 -1.67 -1.06 9.97
N PHE A 29 -1.02 -0.49 10.98
CA PHE A 29 -1.65 -0.21 12.28
C PHE A 29 -2.43 1.12 12.26
N GLY A 30 -3.57 1.17 12.93
CA GLY A 30 -4.34 2.42 13.12
C GLY A 30 -4.57 3.19 11.83
N SER A 31 -4.14 4.42 11.75
CA SER A 31 -4.28 5.30 10.59
C SER A 31 -3.17 5.16 9.53
N GLY A 32 -2.52 4.00 9.47
CA GLY A 32 -1.49 3.72 8.46
C GLY A 32 -0.07 3.63 9.02
N ASN A 33 0.07 3.42 10.33
CA ASN A 33 1.39 3.26 10.96
C ASN A 33 2.00 1.89 10.66
N ALA A 34 3.31 1.89 10.45
CA ALA A 34 4.12 0.71 10.15
C ALA A 34 5.46 0.79 10.91
N PRO A 35 6.27 -0.27 10.91
CA PRO A 35 7.64 -0.17 11.39
C PRO A 35 8.39 0.97 10.74
N SER A 36 9.11 1.76 11.53
CA SER A 36 9.89 2.92 11.05
C SER A 36 11.37 2.59 10.83
N GLN A 37 11.75 1.33 11.02
CA GLN A 37 13.12 0.87 10.83
C GLN A 37 13.56 1.04 9.37
N GLU A 38 14.77 1.48 9.19
CA GLU A 38 15.35 1.75 7.88
C GLU A 38 15.35 0.52 6.97
N TRP A 39 15.64 -0.66 7.52
CA TRP A 39 15.61 -1.91 6.74
C TRP A 39 14.25 -2.17 6.10
N PHE A 40 13.16 -1.89 6.83
CA PHE A 40 11.78 -2.08 6.33
C PHE A 40 11.47 -1.12 5.18
N LEU A 41 11.76 0.16 5.38
CA LEU A 41 11.53 1.19 4.36
C LEU A 41 12.38 0.94 3.10
N ASN A 42 13.62 0.52 3.27
CA ASN A 42 14.50 0.18 2.15
C ASN A 42 14.00 -1.02 1.36
N MET A 43 13.48 -2.06 2.02
CA MET A 43 12.86 -3.20 1.34
C MET A 43 11.63 -2.81 0.53
N LEU A 44 10.76 -1.95 1.08
CA LEU A 44 9.59 -1.46 0.36
C LEU A 44 9.99 -0.62 -0.85
N LYS A 45 10.94 0.29 -0.66
CA LYS A 45 11.46 1.12 -1.76
C LYS A 45 12.04 0.29 -2.88
N ASP A 46 12.87 -0.69 -2.55
CA ASP A 46 13.45 -1.61 -3.53
C ASP A 46 12.36 -2.37 -4.32
N ALA A 47 11.33 -2.85 -3.64
CA ALA A 47 10.20 -3.51 -4.28
C ALA A 47 9.44 -2.56 -5.24
N VAL A 48 9.19 -1.33 -4.81
CA VAL A 48 8.54 -0.30 -5.65
C VAL A 48 9.43 0.03 -6.87
N ASP A 49 10.73 0.19 -6.67
CA ASP A 49 11.68 0.46 -7.76
C ASP A 49 11.74 -0.69 -8.79
N ARG A 50 11.42 -1.92 -8.37
CA ARG A 50 11.25 -3.08 -9.25
C ARG A 50 9.89 -3.15 -9.96
N GLY A 51 8.99 -2.20 -9.73
CA GLY A 51 7.68 -2.10 -10.37
C GLY A 51 6.54 -2.75 -9.58
N ILE A 52 6.74 -3.13 -8.30
CA ILE A 52 5.67 -3.65 -7.45
C ILE A 52 4.85 -2.48 -6.91
N VAL A 53 3.53 -2.53 -7.07
CA VAL A 53 2.61 -1.53 -6.51
C VAL A 53 2.25 -1.95 -5.09
N ILE A 54 2.58 -1.13 -4.09
CA ILE A 54 2.29 -1.38 -2.68
C ILE A 54 1.23 -0.39 -2.20
N VAL A 55 0.09 -0.90 -1.77
CA VAL A 55 -1.04 -0.11 -1.27
C VAL A 55 -1.14 -0.27 0.24
N ASN A 56 -1.10 0.85 0.96
CA ASN A 56 -1.24 0.88 2.41
C ASN A 56 -2.71 1.05 2.80
N ILE A 57 -3.25 0.08 3.52
CA ILE A 57 -4.59 0.13 4.13
C ILE A 57 -4.50 -0.09 5.64
N THR A 58 -5.56 0.25 6.37
CA THR A 58 -5.62 -0.01 7.81
C THR A 58 -6.08 -1.43 8.12
N GLN A 59 -5.55 -2.00 9.21
CA GLN A 59 -6.07 -3.25 9.80
C GLN A 59 -7.38 -3.05 10.56
N CYS A 60 -7.72 -1.80 10.88
CA CYS A 60 -8.93 -1.48 11.61
C CYS A 60 -10.16 -1.72 10.74
N SER A 61 -11.25 -2.19 11.36
CA SER A 61 -12.52 -2.43 10.67
C SER A 61 -13.22 -1.15 10.22
N ALA A 62 -12.80 0.01 10.73
CA ALA A 62 -13.27 1.33 10.34
C ALA A 62 -12.12 2.34 10.41
N GLY A 63 -12.20 3.37 9.60
CA GLY A 63 -11.18 4.41 9.50
C GLY A 63 -10.48 4.44 8.14
N SER A 64 -9.53 5.34 8.01
CA SER A 64 -8.75 5.49 6.79
C SER A 64 -7.27 5.69 7.08
N VAL A 65 -6.45 5.49 6.06
CA VAL A 65 -5.02 5.73 6.10
C VAL A 65 -4.75 7.21 5.82
N GLU A 66 -4.08 7.88 6.77
CA GLU A 66 -3.71 9.29 6.69
C GLU A 66 -2.17 9.43 6.60
N MET A 67 -1.61 9.11 5.44
CA MET A 67 -0.15 9.04 5.25
C MET A 67 0.55 10.40 5.39
N HIS A 68 -0.17 11.51 5.27
CA HIS A 68 0.37 12.86 5.45
C HIS A 68 0.38 13.35 6.90
N ARG A 69 -0.23 12.61 7.82
CA ARG A 69 -0.42 13.04 9.21
C ARG A 69 0.77 12.75 10.12
N TYR A 70 1.49 11.67 9.85
CA TYR A 70 2.57 11.18 10.70
C TYR A 70 3.87 10.97 9.93
N GLU A 71 5.00 11.11 10.63
CA GLU A 71 6.34 10.90 10.05
C GLU A 71 6.48 9.55 9.35
N THR A 72 5.95 8.49 9.95
CA THR A 72 5.98 7.14 9.35
C THR A 72 5.22 7.10 8.02
N GLY A 73 4.09 7.78 7.92
CA GLY A 73 3.33 7.91 6.68
C GLY A 73 4.11 8.61 5.59
N HIS A 74 4.80 9.71 5.93
CA HIS A 74 5.67 10.41 4.98
C HIS A 74 6.80 9.51 4.46
N LYS A 75 7.45 8.75 5.35
CA LYS A 75 8.51 7.80 4.96
C LYS A 75 7.98 6.70 4.03
N LEU A 76 6.76 6.22 4.24
CA LEU A 76 6.12 5.26 3.33
C LEU A 76 5.86 5.88 1.96
N LEU A 77 5.38 7.12 1.91
CA LEU A 77 5.19 7.86 0.65
C LEU A 77 6.52 8.05 -0.09
N GLU A 78 7.58 8.43 0.61
CA GLU A 78 8.93 8.57 0.04
C GLU A 78 9.47 7.24 -0.50
N ALA A 79 9.12 6.11 0.12
CA ALA A 79 9.42 4.78 -0.39
C ALA A 79 8.59 4.40 -1.64
N GLY A 80 7.57 5.18 -1.99
CA GLY A 80 6.71 4.95 -3.14
C GLY A 80 5.46 4.12 -2.85
N VAL A 81 5.16 3.89 -1.57
CA VAL A 81 3.90 3.25 -1.13
C VAL A 81 2.75 4.23 -1.31
N ILE A 82 1.62 3.77 -1.83
CA ILE A 82 0.44 4.61 -2.03
C ILE A 82 -0.63 4.35 -0.96
N SER A 83 -1.47 5.35 -0.72
CA SER A 83 -2.60 5.22 0.21
C SER A 83 -3.75 4.45 -0.42
N GLY A 84 -4.33 3.52 0.34
CA GLY A 84 -5.60 2.89 0.01
C GLY A 84 -6.80 3.59 0.65
N PHE A 85 -6.57 4.71 1.35
CA PHE A 85 -7.62 5.51 2.02
C PHE A 85 -8.44 4.66 3.00
N ASP A 86 -9.75 4.63 2.82
CA ASP A 86 -10.70 3.84 3.62
C ASP A 86 -11.07 2.48 2.98
N SER A 87 -10.26 2.03 2.02
CA SER A 87 -10.49 0.75 1.34
C SER A 87 -10.40 -0.42 2.30
N THR A 88 -11.27 -1.41 2.11
CA THR A 88 -11.11 -2.72 2.73
C THR A 88 -10.03 -3.53 2.00
N THR A 89 -9.53 -4.58 2.64
CA THR A 89 -8.55 -5.50 2.01
C THR A 89 -9.13 -6.10 0.74
N GLU A 90 -10.37 -6.55 0.78
CA GLU A 90 -11.05 -7.18 -0.36
C GLU A 90 -11.20 -6.21 -1.53
N SER A 91 -11.60 -4.97 -1.25
CA SER A 91 -11.76 -3.92 -2.26
C SER A 91 -10.43 -3.55 -2.90
N ALA A 92 -9.39 -3.35 -2.09
CA ALA A 92 -8.06 -3.02 -2.59
C ALA A 92 -7.45 -4.14 -3.45
N VAL A 93 -7.60 -5.40 -3.02
CA VAL A 93 -7.13 -6.57 -3.78
C VAL A 93 -7.89 -6.69 -5.11
N ALA A 94 -9.21 -6.62 -5.07
CA ALA A 94 -10.04 -6.72 -6.27
C ALA A 94 -9.71 -5.62 -7.29
N LYS A 95 -9.54 -4.38 -6.81
CA LYS A 95 -9.17 -3.24 -7.66
C LYS A 95 -7.79 -3.41 -8.29
N LEU A 96 -6.78 -3.84 -7.52
CA LEU A 96 -5.45 -4.13 -8.07
C LEU A 96 -5.50 -5.23 -9.13
N MET A 97 -6.21 -6.33 -8.88
CA MET A 97 -6.35 -7.43 -9.83
C MET A 97 -7.05 -6.97 -11.11
N PHE A 98 -8.10 -6.17 -10.99
CA PHE A 98 -8.80 -5.58 -12.12
C PHE A 98 -7.87 -4.70 -12.97
N LEU A 99 -7.14 -3.79 -12.35
CA LEU A 99 -6.25 -2.87 -13.05
C LEU A 99 -5.09 -3.60 -13.73
N PHE A 100 -4.43 -4.52 -13.05
CA PHE A 100 -3.37 -5.33 -13.65
C PHE A 100 -3.90 -6.25 -14.76
N GLY A 101 -5.12 -6.76 -14.61
CA GLY A 101 -5.78 -7.58 -15.64
C GLY A 101 -6.03 -6.84 -16.94
N HIS A 102 -6.06 -5.50 -16.92
CA HIS A 102 -6.16 -4.65 -18.11
C HIS A 102 -4.80 -4.32 -18.74
N GLY A 103 -3.72 -4.89 -18.25
CA GLY A 103 -2.37 -4.68 -18.79
C GLY A 103 -1.79 -3.29 -18.54
N LEU A 104 -2.27 -2.58 -17.52
CA LEU A 104 -1.77 -1.27 -17.15
C LEU A 104 -0.35 -1.35 -16.55
N SER A 105 0.46 -0.33 -16.81
CA SER A 105 1.77 -0.18 -16.17
C SER A 105 1.65 0.06 -14.66
N PRO A 106 2.71 -0.17 -13.85
CA PRO A 106 2.69 0.14 -12.43
C PRO A 106 2.28 1.58 -12.12
N GLU A 107 2.73 2.55 -12.91
CA GLU A 107 2.41 3.97 -12.76
C GLU A 107 0.91 4.22 -13.01
N GLU A 108 0.37 3.68 -14.09
CA GLU A 108 -1.06 3.78 -14.40
C GLU A 108 -1.91 3.10 -13.32
N VAL A 109 -1.46 1.95 -12.78
CA VAL A 109 -2.15 1.28 -11.67
C VAL A 109 -2.17 2.18 -10.43
N LYS A 110 -1.05 2.82 -10.08
CA LYS A 110 -0.98 3.76 -8.95
C LYS A 110 -1.93 4.93 -9.12
N GLU A 111 -1.98 5.53 -10.30
CA GLU A 111 -2.89 6.63 -10.60
C GLU A 111 -4.35 6.22 -10.40
N HIS A 112 -4.75 5.08 -10.94
CA HIS A 112 -6.12 4.57 -10.80
C HIS A 112 -6.46 4.11 -9.38
N MET A 113 -5.48 3.60 -8.63
CA MET A 113 -5.68 3.27 -7.20
C MET A 113 -5.96 4.52 -6.36
N ASN A 114 -5.44 5.67 -6.75
CA ASN A 114 -5.68 6.96 -6.09
C ASN A 114 -6.97 7.66 -6.55
N CYS A 115 -7.75 7.05 -7.43
CA CYS A 115 -9.04 7.56 -7.89
C CYS A 115 -10.17 6.63 -7.46
N SER A 116 -11.32 7.20 -7.10
CA SER A 116 -12.54 6.41 -6.93
C SER A 116 -13.12 6.08 -8.31
N LEU A 117 -13.27 4.80 -8.62
CA LEU A 117 -13.82 4.34 -9.90
C LEU A 117 -15.34 4.11 -9.83
N ILE A 118 -15.80 3.53 -8.72
CA ILE A 118 -17.21 3.15 -8.50
C ILE A 118 -17.72 3.55 -7.11
N GLY A 119 -17.03 4.45 -6.40
CA GLY A 119 -17.34 4.81 -5.03
C GLY A 119 -16.72 3.89 -3.97
N GLU A 120 -15.68 3.13 -4.34
CA GLU A 120 -15.02 2.13 -3.48
C GLU A 120 -14.05 2.74 -2.45
N ILE A 121 -13.69 4.00 -2.63
CA ILE A 121 -12.84 4.76 -1.69
C ILE A 121 -13.36 6.18 -1.51
N SER A 122 -13.15 6.74 -0.32
CA SER A 122 -13.41 8.14 0.00
C SER A 122 -12.09 8.91 0.02
N ILE A 123 -11.92 9.85 -0.90
CA ILE A 123 -10.72 10.68 -0.98
C ILE A 123 -11.01 12.00 -0.27
N PRO A 124 -10.18 12.38 0.73
CA PRO A 124 -10.34 13.67 1.42
C PRO A 124 -10.29 14.84 0.42
N GLU A 125 -11.12 15.86 0.64
CA GLU A 125 -11.20 17.05 -0.24
C GLU A 125 -9.85 17.77 -0.38
N THR A 126 -9.02 17.73 0.66
CA THR A 126 -7.66 18.30 0.67
C THR A 126 -6.68 17.62 -0.27
N LEU A 127 -7.02 16.43 -0.79
CA LEU A 127 -6.19 15.62 -1.71
C LEU A 127 -6.82 15.44 -3.10
N ARG A 128 -7.96 16.08 -3.32
CA ARG A 128 -8.65 16.07 -4.62
C ARG A 128 -8.06 17.04 -5.61
#